data_661df4e5ea5f3a78933c0ca3a89551a9
#
_entry.id   661df4e5ea5f3a78933c0ca3a89551a9
#
_cell.length_a   1.000
_cell.length_b   1.000
_cell.length_c   1.000
_cell.angle_alpha   90.00
_cell.angle_beta   90.00
_cell.angle_gamma   90.00
#
_symmetry.space_group_name_H-M   'P 1'
#
loop_
_entity.id
_entity.type
_entity.pdbx_description
1 polymer ?
#
loop_
_entity_poly.entity_id
_entity_poly.type
_entity_poly.pdbx_seq_one_letter_code
_entity_poly.pdbx_strand_id
1 'polypeptide(L)'
;MAATGFGFAAVHGFWPLLLVAFIGTLNPSGGDVSVFLPLEHTVLAHTVSDKARTAMFARYSFAGAAVGALGALAAGVVDWFARAVAPSTTINLLFVLYGLLGLVTFVLYQGLSPAVEAGDGSPPVPLGPSRRRVYGLAALFSIDAFGGGLVVNALLALWLYERFGLSVSTTGAIFFATKLCSALSYFLAVPLARRFGLINTMVFTHLPANILLILTAFAPTIEVAFLLLILRGLLSEMDSPTRSSYVMAVVRPEERPAAASVTAVPRSLAAAVAPLLSGWLFTVTLFGWPLVIAGALKAIYDLALLWQFSKVKPPEELKGDQSGR
;
A
#
# COMPACT_ATOMS: atom_id res chain seq x y z
N MET A 1 -1.19 -11.59 13.68
CA MET A 1 -2.36 -11.99 12.85
C MET A 1 -3.26 -13.00 13.55
N ALA A 2 -2.83 -14.23 13.87
CA ALA A 2 -3.71 -15.25 14.49
C ALA A 2 -4.36 -14.75 15.79
N ALA A 3 -3.57 -14.37 16.79
CA ALA A 3 -4.09 -13.85 18.07
C ALA A 3 -4.99 -12.62 17.88
N THR A 4 -4.70 -11.76 16.92
CA THR A 4 -5.51 -10.57 16.60
C THR A 4 -6.89 -10.97 16.06
N GLY A 5 -6.94 -11.92 15.10
CA GLY A 5 -8.19 -12.41 14.53
C GLY A 5 -9.10 -13.03 15.58
N PHE A 6 -8.57 -13.95 16.39
CA PHE A 6 -9.34 -14.56 17.49
C PHE A 6 -9.71 -13.55 18.58
N GLY A 7 -8.84 -12.59 18.87
CA GLY A 7 -9.12 -11.49 19.80
C GLY A 7 -10.32 -10.67 19.34
N PHE A 8 -10.37 -10.25 18.07
CA PHE A 8 -11.52 -9.51 17.53
C PHE A 8 -12.82 -10.31 17.54
N ALA A 9 -12.75 -11.63 17.33
CA ALA A 9 -13.92 -12.48 17.39
C ALA A 9 -14.44 -12.69 18.83
N ALA A 10 -13.55 -12.60 19.84
CA ALA A 10 -13.86 -12.91 21.22
C ALA A 10 -14.26 -11.71 22.08
N VAL A 11 -13.78 -10.49 21.74
CA VAL A 11 -14.01 -9.31 22.57
C VAL A 11 -15.01 -8.36 21.96
N HIS A 12 -15.77 -7.67 22.83
CA HIS A 12 -16.76 -6.68 22.44
C HIS A 12 -16.49 -5.36 23.18
N GLY A 13 -16.89 -4.26 22.59
CA GLY A 13 -16.72 -2.93 23.15
C GLY A 13 -15.47 -2.21 22.64
N PHE A 14 -15.51 -0.88 22.69
CA PHE A 14 -14.51 -0.02 22.06
C PHE A 14 -13.08 -0.25 22.59
N TRP A 15 -12.89 -0.24 23.90
CA TRP A 15 -11.56 -0.29 24.51
C TRP A 15 -10.85 -1.64 24.31
N PRO A 16 -11.49 -2.81 24.53
CA PRO A 16 -10.89 -4.10 24.20
C PRO A 16 -10.56 -4.25 22.72
N LEU A 17 -11.45 -3.81 21.83
CA LEU A 17 -11.20 -3.85 20.38
C LEU A 17 -10.02 -2.94 19.98
N LEU A 18 -9.93 -1.75 20.57
CA LEU A 18 -8.80 -0.84 20.36
C LEU A 18 -7.48 -1.46 20.81
N LEU A 19 -7.48 -2.14 21.98
CA LEU A 19 -6.29 -2.82 22.48
C LEU A 19 -5.85 -3.97 21.55
N VAL A 20 -6.80 -4.78 21.08
CA VAL A 20 -6.53 -5.87 20.12
C VAL A 20 -6.00 -5.29 18.80
N ALA A 21 -6.57 -4.19 18.29
CA ALA A 21 -6.11 -3.52 17.09
C ALA A 21 -4.66 -3.00 17.24
N PHE A 22 -4.37 -2.37 18.38
CA PHE A 22 -3.06 -1.79 18.67
C PHE A 22 -1.97 -2.87 18.80
N ILE A 23 -2.21 -3.90 19.61
CA ILE A 23 -1.27 -5.02 19.80
C ILE A 23 -1.13 -5.84 18.51
N GLY A 24 -2.23 -6.02 17.79
CA GLY A 24 -2.29 -6.78 16.55
C GLY A 24 -1.70 -6.10 15.32
N THR A 25 -1.26 -4.86 15.44
CA THR A 25 -0.69 -4.07 14.33
C THR A 25 -1.58 -4.09 13.08
N LEU A 26 -2.91 -4.00 13.26
CA LEU A 26 -3.87 -3.97 12.16
C LEU A 26 -3.66 -2.70 11.33
N ASN A 27 -3.41 -2.91 10.04
CA ASN A 27 -3.30 -1.80 9.10
C ASN A 27 -4.61 -1.58 8.34
N PRO A 28 -5.37 -0.53 8.68
CA PRO A 28 -6.64 -0.23 8.01
C PRO A 28 -6.47 0.27 6.57
N SER A 29 -5.27 0.65 6.17
CA SER A 29 -5.00 1.17 4.82
C SER A 29 -4.97 0.08 3.75
N GLY A 30 -4.95 -1.20 4.14
CA GLY A 30 -4.86 -2.33 3.21
C GLY A 30 -3.57 -2.36 2.39
N GLY A 31 -2.56 -1.61 2.80
CA GLY A 31 -1.24 -1.59 2.20
C GLY A 31 -0.24 -2.41 3.01
N ASP A 32 0.91 -2.68 2.41
CA ASP A 32 1.99 -3.47 2.99
C ASP A 32 2.75 -2.71 4.07
N VAL A 33 2.15 -2.54 5.23
CA VAL A 33 2.82 -1.94 6.40
C VAL A 33 2.92 -3.00 7.49
N SER A 34 3.62 -4.09 7.20
CA SER A 34 3.97 -5.09 8.21
C SER A 34 5.38 -4.83 8.73
N VAL A 35 5.64 -5.30 9.96
CA VAL A 35 7.00 -5.31 10.54
C VAL A 35 7.95 -6.15 9.67
N PHE A 36 7.42 -7.11 8.93
CA PHE A 36 8.17 -8.02 8.06
C PHE A 36 8.48 -7.45 6.67
N LEU A 37 7.76 -6.42 6.23
CA LEU A 37 7.94 -5.83 4.90
C LEU A 37 9.40 -5.44 4.57
N PRO A 38 10.18 -4.80 5.48
CA PRO A 38 11.58 -4.51 5.20
C PRO A 38 12.42 -5.76 4.96
N LEU A 39 12.15 -6.84 5.70
CA LEU A 39 12.84 -8.13 5.53
C LEU A 39 12.45 -8.77 4.19
N GLU A 40 11.17 -8.84 3.89
CA GLU A 40 10.65 -9.38 2.63
C GLU A 40 11.25 -8.65 1.42
N HIS A 41 11.26 -7.31 1.45
CA HIS A 41 11.86 -6.51 0.37
C HIS A 41 13.36 -6.77 0.23
N THR A 42 14.07 -6.95 1.33
CA THR A 42 15.50 -7.24 1.31
C THR A 42 15.75 -8.62 0.70
N VAL A 43 15.06 -9.64 1.17
CA VAL A 43 15.17 -11.01 0.64
C VAL A 43 14.84 -11.05 -0.85
N LEU A 44 13.71 -10.47 -1.25
CA LEU A 44 13.30 -10.39 -2.66
C LEU A 44 14.33 -9.68 -3.53
N ALA A 45 14.94 -8.60 -3.02
CA ALA A 45 15.96 -7.87 -3.75
C ALA A 45 17.28 -8.65 -3.92
N HIS A 46 17.60 -9.56 -2.98
CA HIS A 46 18.78 -10.43 -3.05
C HIS A 46 18.59 -11.67 -3.93
N THR A 47 17.36 -12.14 -4.10
CA THR A 47 17.06 -13.36 -4.88
C THR A 47 17.09 -13.16 -6.39
N VAL A 48 17.14 -11.92 -6.87
CA VAL A 48 17.05 -11.59 -8.31
C VAL A 48 18.15 -10.62 -8.75
N SER A 49 18.47 -10.66 -10.05
CA SER A 49 19.37 -9.69 -10.67
C SER A 49 18.76 -8.28 -10.68
N ASP A 50 19.60 -7.25 -10.78
CA ASP A 50 19.17 -5.84 -10.83
C ASP A 50 18.11 -5.60 -11.93
N LYS A 51 18.29 -6.22 -13.12
CA LYS A 51 17.33 -6.10 -14.25
C LYS A 51 15.96 -6.73 -13.96
N ALA A 52 15.89 -7.75 -13.11
CA ALA A 52 14.67 -8.47 -12.77
C ALA A 52 13.96 -7.90 -11.51
N ARG A 53 14.62 -7.01 -10.77
CA ARG A 53 14.13 -6.50 -9.47
C ARG A 53 12.75 -5.86 -9.57
N THR A 54 12.54 -4.95 -10.50
CA THR A 54 11.23 -4.29 -10.70
C THR A 54 10.13 -5.29 -11.05
N ALA A 55 10.45 -6.29 -11.89
CA ALA A 55 9.49 -7.35 -12.24
C ALA A 55 9.15 -8.24 -11.03
N MET A 56 10.11 -8.52 -10.16
CA MET A 56 9.87 -9.26 -8.92
C MET A 56 8.94 -8.49 -8.00
N PHE A 57 9.21 -7.21 -7.75
CA PHE A 57 8.34 -6.38 -6.92
C PHE A 57 6.95 -6.18 -7.54
N ALA A 58 6.83 -6.12 -8.88
CA ALA A 58 5.54 -6.05 -9.56
C ALA A 58 4.72 -7.34 -9.33
N ARG A 59 5.34 -8.53 -9.41
CA ARG A 59 4.67 -9.81 -9.12
C ARG A 59 4.24 -9.92 -7.66
N TYR A 60 5.10 -9.50 -6.74
CA TYR A 60 4.80 -9.48 -5.30
C TYR A 60 3.60 -8.56 -5.02
N SER A 61 3.63 -7.32 -5.51
CA SER A 61 2.53 -6.36 -5.35
C SER A 61 1.24 -6.83 -6.03
N PHE A 62 1.33 -7.47 -7.22
CA PHE A 62 0.18 -8.07 -7.88
C PHE A 62 -0.48 -9.14 -7.01
N ALA A 63 0.30 -10.07 -6.45
CA ALA A 63 -0.24 -11.10 -5.59
C ALA A 63 -0.97 -10.53 -4.38
N GLY A 64 -0.36 -9.54 -3.69
CA GLY A 64 -0.98 -8.84 -2.56
C GLY A 64 -2.27 -8.12 -2.95
N ALA A 65 -2.28 -7.39 -4.07
CA ALA A 65 -3.45 -6.66 -4.53
C ALA A 65 -4.59 -7.58 -5.01
N ALA A 66 -4.26 -8.70 -5.70
CA ALA A 66 -5.24 -9.68 -6.15
C ALA A 66 -5.95 -10.35 -4.96
N VAL A 67 -5.18 -10.78 -3.95
CA VAL A 67 -5.74 -11.33 -2.70
C VAL A 67 -6.55 -10.28 -1.95
N GLY A 68 -6.06 -9.03 -1.90
CA GLY A 68 -6.80 -7.91 -1.30
C GLY A 68 -8.12 -7.60 -2.01
N ALA A 69 -8.18 -7.74 -3.35
CA ALA A 69 -9.42 -7.62 -4.12
C ALA A 69 -10.43 -8.71 -3.74
N LEU A 70 -9.97 -9.97 -3.66
CA LEU A 70 -10.83 -11.09 -3.21
C LEU A 70 -11.32 -10.86 -1.77
N GLY A 71 -10.47 -10.33 -0.88
CA GLY A 71 -10.87 -9.97 0.48
C GLY A 71 -11.95 -8.89 0.52
N ALA A 72 -11.86 -7.86 -0.35
CA ALA A 72 -12.89 -6.82 -0.45
C ALA A 72 -14.23 -7.39 -0.93
N LEU A 73 -14.20 -8.32 -1.89
CA LEU A 73 -15.40 -9.01 -2.35
C LEU A 73 -16.00 -9.89 -1.22
N ALA A 74 -15.14 -10.62 -0.49
CA ALA A 74 -15.56 -11.46 0.63
C ALA A 74 -16.24 -10.66 1.76
N ALA A 75 -15.88 -9.39 1.97
CA ALA A 75 -16.55 -8.54 2.94
C ALA A 75 -18.04 -8.33 2.63
N GLY A 76 -18.44 -8.38 1.36
CA GLY A 76 -19.86 -8.33 0.93
C GLY A 76 -20.71 -9.54 1.34
N VAL A 77 -20.07 -10.63 1.75
CA VAL A 77 -20.73 -11.83 2.29
C VAL A 77 -21.63 -11.51 3.49
N VAL A 78 -21.28 -10.48 4.26
CA VAL A 78 -22.10 -10.04 5.41
C VAL A 78 -23.53 -9.72 4.99
N ASP A 79 -23.71 -8.96 3.92
CA ASP A 79 -25.06 -8.58 3.41
C ASP A 79 -25.80 -9.80 2.88
N TRP A 80 -25.08 -10.74 2.26
CA TRP A 80 -25.68 -11.94 1.66
C TRP A 80 -26.24 -12.90 2.71
N PHE A 81 -25.49 -13.06 3.81
CA PHE A 81 -25.93 -13.90 4.94
C PHE A 81 -26.83 -13.18 5.95
N ALA A 82 -27.00 -11.85 5.84
CA ALA A 82 -27.81 -11.06 6.80
C ALA A 82 -29.27 -11.53 6.96
N ARG A 83 -29.80 -12.29 5.99
CA ARG A 83 -31.14 -12.89 6.05
C ARG A 83 -31.19 -14.17 6.89
N ALA A 84 -30.10 -14.89 7.02
CA ALA A 84 -30.03 -16.18 7.68
C ALA A 84 -29.26 -16.12 9.02
N VAL A 85 -28.32 -15.20 9.16
CA VAL A 85 -27.43 -15.09 10.31
C VAL A 85 -27.30 -13.63 10.70
N ALA A 86 -27.24 -13.33 12.00
CA ALA A 86 -27.05 -11.96 12.46
C ALA A 86 -25.72 -11.39 11.90
N PRO A 87 -25.69 -10.12 11.43
CA PRO A 87 -24.48 -9.50 10.88
C PRO A 87 -23.27 -9.56 11.80
N SER A 88 -23.48 -9.43 13.11
CA SER A 88 -22.41 -9.56 14.13
C SER A 88 -21.76 -10.94 14.11
N THR A 89 -22.55 -12.01 13.96
CA THR A 89 -22.03 -13.39 13.87
C THR A 89 -21.20 -13.58 12.60
N THR A 90 -21.66 -13.04 11.47
CA THR A 90 -20.93 -13.13 10.20
C THR A 90 -19.59 -12.37 10.29
N ILE A 91 -19.58 -11.18 10.91
CA ILE A 91 -18.35 -10.41 11.14
C ILE A 91 -17.38 -11.20 12.05
N ASN A 92 -17.87 -11.82 13.13
CA ASN A 92 -17.05 -12.63 14.01
C ASN A 92 -16.43 -13.83 13.28
N LEU A 93 -17.20 -14.50 12.39
CA LEU A 93 -16.68 -15.59 11.55
C LEU A 93 -15.59 -15.11 10.59
N LEU A 94 -15.69 -13.91 10.04
CA LEU A 94 -14.62 -13.32 9.20
C LEU A 94 -13.34 -13.06 10.03
N PHE A 95 -13.47 -12.62 11.29
CA PHE A 95 -12.32 -12.49 12.17
C PHE A 95 -11.70 -13.83 12.56
N VAL A 96 -12.51 -14.86 12.78
CA VAL A 96 -12.01 -16.23 12.98
C VAL A 96 -11.26 -16.71 11.74
N LEU A 97 -11.80 -16.51 10.54
CA LEU A 97 -11.13 -16.84 9.28
C LEU A 97 -9.78 -16.11 9.16
N TYR A 98 -9.75 -14.81 9.48
CA TYR A 98 -8.49 -14.04 9.53
C TYR A 98 -7.48 -14.65 10.51
N GLY A 99 -7.93 -15.09 11.69
CA GLY A 99 -7.10 -15.80 12.68
C GLY A 99 -6.54 -17.12 12.11
N LEU A 100 -7.37 -17.92 11.46
CA LEU A 100 -6.97 -19.19 10.82
C LEU A 100 -5.95 -18.96 9.70
N LEU A 101 -6.17 -17.96 8.85
CA LEU A 101 -5.19 -17.58 7.82
C LEU A 101 -3.85 -17.15 8.45
N GLY A 102 -3.89 -16.48 9.60
CA GLY A 102 -2.70 -16.16 10.38
C GLY A 102 -1.93 -17.40 10.86
N LEU A 103 -2.63 -18.47 11.26
CA LEU A 103 -1.99 -19.75 11.60
C LEU A 103 -1.38 -20.43 10.36
N VAL A 104 -2.08 -20.44 9.25
CA VAL A 104 -1.55 -20.97 7.98
C VAL A 104 -0.27 -20.24 7.59
N THR A 105 -0.28 -18.90 7.67
CA THR A 105 0.91 -18.08 7.40
C THR A 105 2.06 -18.46 8.33
N PHE A 106 1.79 -18.64 9.63
CA PHE A 106 2.81 -19.06 10.61
C PHE A 106 3.45 -20.39 10.23
N VAL A 107 2.65 -21.40 9.86
CA VAL A 107 3.16 -22.71 9.41
C VAL A 107 3.99 -22.59 8.13
N LEU A 108 3.55 -21.78 7.17
CA LEU A 108 4.30 -21.55 5.93
C LEU A 108 5.67 -20.90 6.20
N TYR A 109 5.74 -19.94 7.13
CA TYR A 109 7.01 -19.31 7.50
C TYR A 109 7.98 -20.27 8.19
N GLN A 110 7.48 -21.26 8.95
CA GLN A 110 8.34 -22.29 9.53
C GLN A 110 8.96 -23.22 8.47
N GLY A 111 8.35 -23.33 7.30
CA GLY A 111 8.84 -24.11 6.17
C GLY A 111 9.83 -23.37 5.26
N LEU A 112 10.18 -22.11 5.57
CA LEU A 112 11.15 -21.37 4.76
C LEU A 112 12.53 -21.99 4.83
N SER A 113 13.21 -22.02 3.67
CA SER A 113 14.57 -22.57 3.56
C SER A 113 15.57 -21.74 4.38
N PRO A 114 16.57 -22.38 5.02
CA PRO A 114 17.68 -21.67 5.65
C PRO A 114 18.42 -20.70 4.71
N ALA A 115 18.31 -20.87 3.40
CA ALA A 115 18.86 -19.96 2.42
C ALA A 115 18.21 -18.56 2.49
N VAL A 116 17.00 -18.43 3.06
CA VAL A 116 16.33 -17.14 3.30
C VAL A 116 16.94 -16.45 4.53
N GLU A 117 17.39 -17.25 5.52
CA GLU A 117 18.07 -16.76 6.72
C GLU A 117 19.56 -16.49 6.48
N ALA A 118 20.16 -17.21 5.54
CA ALA A 118 21.52 -17.05 5.11
C ALA A 118 21.66 -15.84 4.15
N GLY A 119 21.43 -14.62 4.65
CA GLY A 119 22.26 -13.53 4.22
C GLY A 119 23.72 -13.95 4.47
N ASP A 120 24.64 -13.41 3.73
CA ASP A 120 26.09 -13.66 3.81
C ASP A 120 26.70 -13.52 5.24
N GLY A 121 25.91 -13.67 6.30
CA GLY A 121 26.30 -13.62 7.72
C GLY A 121 26.86 -12.27 8.17
N SER A 122 26.93 -11.31 7.27
CA SER A 122 27.37 -9.96 7.60
C SER A 122 26.34 -9.26 8.49
N PRO A 123 26.72 -8.73 9.65
CA PRO A 123 25.81 -8.00 10.51
C PRO A 123 25.22 -6.81 9.71
N PRO A 124 23.94 -6.46 9.94
CA PRO A 124 23.33 -5.32 9.26
C PRO A 124 24.14 -4.05 9.54
N VAL A 125 24.60 -3.42 8.47
CA VAL A 125 25.40 -2.20 8.55
C VAL A 125 24.46 -1.00 8.62
N PRO A 126 24.66 -0.06 9.56
CA PRO A 126 23.89 1.17 9.60
C PRO A 126 24.13 2.00 8.32
N LEU A 127 23.19 2.88 7.99
CA LEU A 127 23.31 3.75 6.82
C LEU A 127 24.58 4.62 6.92
N GLY A 128 25.47 4.45 5.95
CA GLY A 128 26.69 5.24 5.77
C GLY A 128 26.54 6.26 4.62
N PRO A 129 27.20 6.03 3.47
CA PRO A 129 27.19 6.97 2.33
C PRO A 129 25.80 7.25 1.75
N SER A 130 24.85 6.28 1.83
CA SER A 130 23.50 6.42 1.33
C SER A 130 22.57 7.21 2.26
N ARG A 131 23.00 7.53 3.48
CA ARG A 131 22.19 8.13 4.54
C ARG A 131 21.34 9.31 4.07
N ARG A 132 21.95 10.32 3.44
CA ARG A 132 21.26 11.54 3.02
C ARG A 132 20.15 11.25 2.01
N ARG A 133 20.40 10.32 1.07
CA ARG A 133 19.40 9.92 0.06
C ARG A 133 18.24 9.17 0.71
N VAL A 134 18.53 8.24 1.60
CA VAL A 134 17.51 7.41 2.26
C VAL A 134 16.61 8.25 3.17
N TYR A 135 17.17 9.19 3.95
CA TYR A 135 16.35 10.09 4.77
C TYR A 135 15.49 11.04 3.91
N GLY A 136 16.01 11.53 2.77
CA GLY A 136 15.22 12.31 1.82
C GLY A 136 14.04 11.51 1.26
N LEU A 137 14.28 10.26 0.85
CA LEU A 137 13.22 9.35 0.39
C LEU A 137 12.22 9.03 1.52
N ALA A 138 12.69 8.77 2.74
CA ALA A 138 11.83 8.49 3.89
C ALA A 138 10.88 9.67 4.19
N ALA A 139 11.38 10.90 4.15
CA ALA A 139 10.55 12.09 4.33
C ALA A 139 9.48 12.22 3.24
N LEU A 140 9.87 12.08 1.97
CA LEU A 140 8.93 12.14 0.84
C LEU A 140 7.89 11.01 0.90
N PHE A 141 8.31 9.78 1.17
CA PHE A 141 7.39 8.64 1.29
C PHE A 141 6.45 8.78 2.50
N SER A 142 6.86 9.51 3.54
CA SER A 142 5.98 9.81 4.68
C SER A 142 4.88 10.80 4.30
N ILE A 143 5.16 11.80 3.46
CA ILE A 143 4.16 12.72 2.92
C ILE A 143 3.13 11.95 2.08
N ASP A 144 3.61 11.08 1.17
CA ASP A 144 2.76 10.21 0.35
C ASP A 144 1.87 9.31 1.22
N ALA A 145 2.46 8.66 2.24
CA ALA A 145 1.76 7.76 3.13
C ALA A 145 0.75 8.48 4.03
N PHE A 146 1.06 9.69 4.49
CA PHE A 146 0.09 10.53 5.19
C PHE A 146 -1.11 10.85 4.29
N GLY A 147 -0.86 11.26 3.04
CA GLY A 147 -1.92 11.45 2.04
C GLY A 147 -2.75 10.17 1.83
N GLY A 148 -2.11 9.01 1.72
CA GLY A 148 -2.78 7.71 1.62
C GLY A 148 -3.63 7.36 2.84
N GLY A 149 -3.14 7.68 4.05
CA GLY A 149 -3.85 7.49 5.30
C GLY A 149 -5.12 8.33 5.45
N LEU A 150 -5.21 9.48 4.76
CA LEU A 150 -6.44 10.29 4.74
C LEU A 150 -7.59 9.59 4.00
N VAL A 151 -7.30 8.68 3.08
CA VAL A 151 -8.28 8.02 2.21
C VAL A 151 -8.19 6.49 2.32
N VAL A 152 -7.98 5.98 3.54
CA VAL A 152 -8.04 4.53 3.78
C VAL A 152 -9.40 3.97 3.36
N ASN A 153 -9.43 2.71 2.94
CA ASN A 153 -10.63 2.08 2.39
C ASN A 153 -11.87 2.26 3.28
N ALA A 154 -11.72 2.16 4.60
CA ALA A 154 -12.83 2.34 5.54
C ALA A 154 -13.42 3.76 5.49
N LEU A 155 -12.56 4.78 5.44
CA LEU A 155 -12.99 6.20 5.36
C LEU A 155 -13.54 6.55 3.98
N LEU A 156 -12.97 5.99 2.93
CA LEU A 156 -13.52 6.14 1.57
C LEU A 156 -14.89 5.44 1.45
N ALA A 157 -15.07 4.28 2.08
CA ALA A 157 -16.36 3.60 2.14
C ALA A 157 -17.41 4.44 2.90
N LEU A 158 -17.01 5.02 4.05
CA LEU A 158 -17.86 5.92 4.82
C LEU A 158 -18.28 7.12 3.97
N TRP A 159 -17.33 7.78 3.28
CA TRP A 159 -17.64 8.91 2.41
C TRP A 159 -18.59 8.54 1.27
N LEU A 160 -18.39 7.38 0.62
CA LEU A 160 -19.28 6.88 -0.43
C LEU A 160 -20.69 6.60 0.12
N TYR A 161 -20.79 6.04 1.32
CA TYR A 161 -22.06 5.81 2.01
C TYR A 161 -22.77 7.13 2.32
N GLU A 162 -22.11 8.07 2.98
CA GLU A 162 -22.67 9.36 3.40
C GLU A 162 -23.05 10.26 2.19
N ARG A 163 -22.25 10.21 1.13
CA ARG A 163 -22.43 11.06 -0.05
C ARG A 163 -23.45 10.52 -1.03
N PHE A 164 -23.49 9.20 -1.23
CA PHE A 164 -24.27 8.54 -2.29
C PHE A 164 -25.24 7.46 -1.77
N GLY A 165 -25.27 7.18 -0.48
CA GLY A 165 -26.17 6.19 0.12
C GLY A 165 -25.86 4.73 -0.27
N LEU A 166 -24.59 4.39 -0.53
CA LEU A 166 -24.20 3.07 -1.03
C LEU A 166 -24.26 1.98 0.04
N SER A 167 -24.75 0.79 -0.33
CA SER A 167 -24.67 -0.39 0.52
C SER A 167 -23.22 -0.90 0.68
N VAL A 168 -22.97 -1.73 1.71
CA VAL A 168 -21.68 -2.36 1.93
C VAL A 168 -21.28 -3.25 0.74
N SER A 169 -22.22 -4.00 0.20
CA SER A 169 -21.99 -4.86 -0.98
C SER A 169 -21.61 -4.06 -2.23
N THR A 170 -22.32 -2.95 -2.51
CA THR A 170 -21.99 -2.07 -3.64
C THR A 170 -20.60 -1.44 -3.45
N THR A 171 -20.30 -0.96 -2.25
CA THR A 171 -18.97 -0.41 -1.92
C THR A 171 -17.88 -1.48 -2.06
N GLY A 172 -18.13 -2.70 -1.60
CA GLY A 172 -17.23 -3.85 -1.77
C GLY A 172 -16.96 -4.17 -3.24
N ALA A 173 -18.00 -4.14 -4.11
CA ALA A 173 -17.85 -4.33 -5.54
C ALA A 173 -17.01 -3.22 -6.20
N ILE A 174 -17.19 -1.97 -5.80
CA ILE A 174 -16.38 -0.83 -6.25
C ILE A 174 -14.90 -1.06 -5.86
N PHE A 175 -14.63 -1.44 -4.60
CA PHE A 175 -13.26 -1.70 -4.16
C PHE A 175 -12.66 -2.93 -4.82
N PHE A 176 -13.43 -3.99 -5.06
CA PHE A 176 -12.98 -5.13 -5.85
C PHE A 176 -12.53 -4.68 -7.24
N ALA A 177 -13.38 -3.96 -7.97
CA ALA A 177 -13.08 -3.49 -9.32
C ALA A 177 -11.84 -2.56 -9.35
N THR A 178 -11.76 -1.59 -8.43
CA THR A 178 -10.60 -0.68 -8.35
C THR A 178 -9.31 -1.42 -7.98
N LYS A 179 -9.35 -2.36 -7.04
CA LYS A 179 -8.20 -3.17 -6.65
C LYS A 179 -7.75 -4.13 -7.75
N LEU A 180 -8.69 -4.69 -8.51
CA LEU A 180 -8.37 -5.52 -9.68
C LEU A 180 -7.66 -4.70 -10.76
N CYS A 181 -8.16 -3.50 -11.05
CA CYS A 181 -7.49 -2.56 -11.96
C CYS A 181 -6.08 -2.20 -11.47
N SER A 182 -5.92 -1.92 -10.17
CA SER A 182 -4.62 -1.67 -9.55
C SER A 182 -3.69 -2.89 -9.69
N ALA A 183 -4.18 -4.08 -9.44
CA ALA A 183 -3.39 -5.31 -9.59
C ALA A 183 -2.87 -5.48 -11.02
N LEU A 184 -3.74 -5.30 -12.01
CA LEU A 184 -3.35 -5.39 -13.43
C LEU A 184 -2.33 -4.31 -13.81
N SER A 185 -2.40 -3.12 -13.22
CA SER A 185 -1.50 -2.02 -13.51
C SER A 185 -0.04 -2.29 -13.13
N TYR A 186 0.23 -3.18 -12.16
CA TYR A 186 1.59 -3.54 -11.79
C TYR A 186 2.41 -4.13 -12.96
N PHE A 187 1.75 -4.86 -13.87
CA PHE A 187 2.43 -5.39 -15.04
C PHE A 187 2.84 -4.31 -16.04
N LEU A 188 2.12 -3.19 -16.08
CA LEU A 188 2.47 -2.03 -16.91
C LEU A 188 3.64 -1.23 -16.32
N ALA A 189 3.85 -1.29 -15.02
CA ALA A 189 4.97 -0.60 -14.35
C ALA A 189 6.33 -1.06 -14.88
N VAL A 190 6.49 -2.34 -15.22
CA VAL A 190 7.76 -2.92 -15.67
C VAL A 190 8.21 -2.37 -17.03
N PRO A 191 7.40 -2.43 -18.11
CA PRO A 191 7.80 -1.86 -19.40
C PRO A 191 7.95 -0.34 -19.35
N LEU A 192 7.12 0.37 -18.57
CA LEU A 192 7.23 1.81 -18.39
C LEU A 192 8.55 2.17 -17.68
N ALA A 193 8.91 1.46 -16.59
CA ALA A 193 10.15 1.69 -15.87
C ALA A 193 11.38 1.41 -16.74
N ARG A 194 11.33 0.40 -17.62
CA ARG A 194 12.42 0.12 -18.58
C ARG A 194 12.58 1.21 -19.63
N ARG A 195 11.48 1.83 -20.05
CA ARG A 195 11.48 2.84 -21.11
C ARG A 195 11.78 4.24 -20.60
N PHE A 196 11.21 4.62 -19.46
CA PHE A 196 11.21 5.99 -18.94
C PHE A 196 12.06 6.16 -17.67
N GLY A 197 12.52 5.06 -17.08
CA GLY A 197 13.21 5.02 -15.79
C GLY A 197 12.24 4.95 -14.60
N LEU A 198 12.80 4.58 -13.43
CA LEU A 198 12.00 4.32 -12.24
C LEU A 198 11.31 5.58 -11.71
N ILE A 199 12.04 6.69 -11.55
CA ILE A 199 11.50 7.95 -11.02
C ILE A 199 10.40 8.52 -11.92
N ASN A 200 10.66 8.58 -13.23
CA ASN A 200 9.67 9.11 -14.16
C ASN A 200 8.40 8.25 -14.19
N THR A 201 8.54 6.92 -14.13
CA THR A 201 7.38 6.02 -14.05
C THR A 201 6.59 6.27 -12.78
N MET A 202 7.26 6.38 -11.61
CA MET A 202 6.59 6.70 -10.35
C MET A 202 5.76 7.99 -10.48
N VAL A 203 6.38 9.08 -10.93
CA VAL A 203 5.74 10.40 -10.95
C VAL A 203 4.66 10.50 -12.00
N PHE A 204 4.95 10.10 -13.25
CA PHE A 204 4.02 10.32 -14.37
C PHE A 204 2.82 9.36 -14.38
N THR A 205 2.83 8.29 -13.58
CA THR A 205 1.65 7.47 -13.33
C THR A 205 0.89 7.92 -12.08
N HIS A 206 1.60 8.32 -11.04
CA HIS A 206 1.01 8.67 -9.75
C HIS A 206 0.38 10.08 -9.73
N LEU A 207 1.02 11.07 -10.36
CA LEU A 207 0.51 12.45 -10.39
C LEU A 207 -0.88 12.55 -11.06
N PRO A 208 -1.15 11.97 -12.25
CA PRO A 208 -2.50 11.93 -12.80
C PRO A 208 -3.50 11.20 -11.90
N ALA A 209 -3.10 10.10 -11.24
CA ALA A 209 -3.95 9.38 -10.29
C ALA A 209 -4.36 10.25 -9.10
N ASN A 210 -3.48 11.14 -8.64
CA ASN A 210 -3.76 12.07 -7.54
C ASN A 210 -4.69 13.20 -7.98
N ILE A 211 -4.60 13.66 -9.23
CA ILE A 211 -5.56 14.60 -9.82
C ILE A 211 -6.95 13.93 -9.91
N LEU A 212 -7.02 12.67 -10.36
CA LEU A 212 -8.28 11.92 -10.39
C LEU A 212 -8.89 11.74 -8.99
N LEU A 213 -8.05 11.57 -7.96
CA LEU A 213 -8.51 11.51 -6.55
C LEU A 213 -9.14 12.85 -6.13
N ILE A 214 -8.51 13.97 -6.45
CA ILE A 214 -9.07 15.31 -6.18
C ILE A 214 -10.42 15.46 -6.91
N LEU A 215 -10.48 15.11 -8.20
CA LEU A 215 -11.70 15.21 -8.99
C LEU A 215 -12.83 14.33 -8.45
N THR A 216 -12.50 13.19 -7.83
CA THR A 216 -13.49 12.31 -7.19
C THR A 216 -14.29 13.03 -6.10
N ALA A 217 -13.66 13.93 -5.33
CA ALA A 217 -14.34 14.71 -4.31
C ALA A 217 -15.44 15.63 -4.88
N PHE A 218 -15.32 16.05 -6.13
CA PHE A 218 -16.27 16.90 -6.85
C PHE A 218 -17.27 16.13 -7.71
N ALA A 219 -17.22 14.79 -7.69
CA ALA A 219 -18.11 13.97 -8.52
C ALA A 219 -19.59 14.26 -8.21
N PRO A 220 -20.42 14.63 -9.21
CA PRO A 220 -21.82 14.92 -9.01
C PRO A 220 -22.67 13.66 -8.80
N THR A 221 -22.26 12.53 -9.35
CA THR A 221 -22.95 11.25 -9.28
C THR A 221 -22.00 10.11 -8.95
N ILE A 222 -22.55 8.98 -8.52
CA ILE A 222 -21.76 7.78 -8.19
C ILE A 222 -21.04 7.20 -9.40
N GLU A 223 -21.65 7.27 -10.59
CA GLU A 223 -21.06 6.74 -11.83
C GLU A 223 -19.77 7.50 -12.16
N VAL A 224 -19.78 8.83 -12.00
CA VAL A 224 -18.61 9.68 -12.20
C VAL A 224 -17.55 9.36 -11.15
N ALA A 225 -17.94 9.25 -9.87
CA ALA A 225 -17.00 8.89 -8.79
C ALA A 225 -16.37 7.50 -9.06
N PHE A 226 -17.17 6.53 -9.45
CA PHE A 226 -16.70 5.17 -9.78
C PHE A 226 -15.73 5.19 -10.97
N LEU A 227 -16.06 5.89 -12.05
CA LEU A 227 -15.18 6.02 -13.21
C LEU A 227 -13.83 6.61 -12.82
N LEU A 228 -13.84 7.70 -12.04
CA LEU A 228 -12.61 8.35 -11.57
C LEU A 228 -11.78 7.43 -10.67
N LEU A 229 -12.42 6.66 -9.79
CA LEU A 229 -11.75 5.68 -8.93
C LEU A 229 -11.15 4.51 -9.73
N ILE A 230 -11.82 4.03 -10.77
CA ILE A 230 -11.29 2.99 -11.68
C ILE A 230 -10.06 3.52 -12.43
N LEU A 231 -10.18 4.70 -13.06
CA LEU A 231 -9.06 5.32 -13.78
C LEU A 231 -7.88 5.58 -12.86
N ARG A 232 -8.16 6.06 -11.64
CA ARG A 232 -7.15 6.19 -10.59
C ARG A 232 -6.50 4.85 -10.26
N GLY A 233 -7.29 3.78 -10.07
CA GLY A 233 -6.80 2.44 -9.77
C GLY A 233 -5.81 1.91 -10.81
N LEU A 234 -6.04 2.21 -12.09
CA LEU A 234 -5.13 1.82 -13.18
C LEU A 234 -3.77 2.52 -13.12
N LEU A 235 -3.65 3.66 -12.44
CA LEU A 235 -2.46 4.49 -12.46
C LEU A 235 -1.74 4.54 -11.10
N SER A 236 -2.49 4.54 -10.00
CA SER A 236 -1.98 4.90 -8.67
C SER A 236 -1.01 3.90 -8.04
N GLU A 237 -1.02 2.65 -8.46
CA GLU A 237 -0.26 1.59 -7.78
C GLU A 237 1.01 1.19 -8.54
N MET A 238 1.22 1.73 -9.76
CA MET A 238 2.44 1.44 -10.55
C MET A 238 3.71 1.98 -9.87
N ASP A 239 3.58 2.96 -8.97
CA ASP A 239 4.69 3.50 -8.20
C ASP A 239 5.24 2.52 -7.16
N SER A 240 4.42 1.61 -6.63
CA SER A 240 4.80 0.70 -5.54
C SER A 240 5.98 -0.23 -5.92
N PRO A 241 5.95 -1.01 -7.02
CA PRO A 241 7.07 -1.85 -7.40
C PRO A 241 8.30 -1.03 -7.85
N THR A 242 8.08 0.10 -8.50
CA THR A 242 9.17 0.99 -8.94
C THR A 242 9.85 1.66 -7.76
N ARG A 243 9.11 2.08 -6.75
CA ARG A 243 9.60 2.64 -5.48
C ARG A 243 10.45 1.64 -4.72
N SER A 244 9.94 0.42 -4.51
CA SER A 244 10.68 -0.64 -3.83
C SER A 244 11.97 -0.99 -4.57
N SER A 245 11.90 -1.12 -5.90
CA SER A 245 13.06 -1.35 -6.74
C SER A 245 14.08 -0.20 -6.64
N TYR A 246 13.61 1.05 -6.68
CA TYR A 246 14.46 2.24 -6.61
C TYR A 246 15.23 2.33 -5.29
N VAL A 247 14.54 2.17 -4.14
CA VAL A 247 15.19 2.20 -2.82
C VAL A 247 16.32 1.17 -2.74
N MET A 248 16.05 -0.07 -3.20
CA MET A 248 17.06 -1.14 -3.18
C MET A 248 18.21 -0.93 -4.18
N ALA A 249 17.97 -0.16 -5.25
CA ALA A 249 18.96 0.12 -6.29
C ALA A 249 19.93 1.26 -5.94
N VAL A 250 19.47 2.27 -5.18
CA VAL A 250 20.27 3.47 -4.88
C VAL A 250 21.09 3.37 -3.59
N VAL A 251 20.99 2.23 -2.90
CA VAL A 251 21.77 1.91 -1.67
C VAL A 251 22.72 0.75 -1.92
N ARG A 252 23.76 0.67 -1.11
CA ARG A 252 24.68 -0.48 -1.14
C ARG A 252 23.95 -1.75 -0.66
N PRO A 253 24.32 -2.96 -1.14
CA PRO A 253 23.68 -4.20 -0.71
C PRO A 253 23.63 -4.36 0.81
N GLU A 254 24.71 -4.02 1.51
CA GLU A 254 24.84 -4.14 2.97
C GLU A 254 23.93 -3.16 3.73
N GLU A 255 23.58 -2.02 3.12
CA GLU A 255 22.71 -0.99 3.70
C GLU A 255 21.21 -1.23 3.42
N ARG A 256 20.84 -2.20 2.57
CA ARG A 256 19.43 -2.46 2.16
C ARG A 256 18.49 -2.70 3.32
N PRO A 257 18.82 -3.51 4.36
CA PRO A 257 17.93 -3.71 5.50
C PRO A 257 17.67 -2.42 6.27
N ALA A 258 18.73 -1.62 6.48
CA ALA A 258 18.62 -0.33 7.16
C ALA A 258 17.81 0.68 6.32
N ALA A 259 18.03 0.73 5.01
CA ALA A 259 17.28 1.59 4.10
C ALA A 259 15.79 1.22 4.05
N ALA A 260 15.47 -0.07 3.99
CA ALA A 260 14.10 -0.56 4.03
C ALA A 260 13.40 -0.14 5.33
N SER A 261 14.05 -0.32 6.48
CA SER A 261 13.49 0.05 7.78
C SER A 261 13.30 1.57 7.92
N VAL A 262 14.31 2.35 7.56
CA VAL A 262 14.27 3.83 7.64
C VAL A 262 13.22 4.43 6.71
N THR A 263 12.94 3.81 5.58
CA THR A 263 11.87 4.26 4.68
C THR A 263 10.49 3.75 5.08
N ALA A 264 10.38 2.57 5.71
CA ALA A 264 9.10 1.97 6.08
C ALA A 264 8.53 2.53 7.39
N VAL A 265 9.33 2.68 8.45
CA VAL A 265 8.83 3.05 9.79
C VAL A 265 8.21 4.45 9.83
N PRO A 266 8.87 5.53 9.35
CA PRO A 266 8.24 6.86 9.34
C PRO A 266 7.00 6.92 8.44
N ARG A 267 7.03 6.20 7.32
CA ARG A 267 5.88 6.05 6.42
C ARG A 267 4.68 5.43 7.13
N SER A 268 4.91 4.39 7.92
CA SER A 268 3.86 3.71 8.70
C SER A 268 3.25 4.62 9.75
N LEU A 269 4.08 5.37 10.47
CA LEU A 269 3.64 6.33 11.48
C LEU A 269 2.81 7.46 10.84
N ALA A 270 3.26 7.99 9.72
CA ALA A 270 2.53 9.01 8.97
C ALA A 270 1.14 8.50 8.52
N ALA A 271 1.07 7.28 7.97
CA ALA A 271 -0.18 6.66 7.57
C ALA A 271 -1.14 6.40 8.76
N ALA A 272 -0.60 6.06 9.94
CA ALA A 272 -1.40 5.77 11.13
C ALA A 272 -2.06 7.02 11.74
N VAL A 273 -1.42 8.19 11.63
CA VAL A 273 -1.94 9.46 12.19
C VAL A 273 -2.99 10.09 11.28
N ALA A 274 -2.87 9.94 9.97
CA ALA A 274 -3.71 10.62 8.99
C ALA A 274 -5.22 10.34 9.13
N PRO A 275 -5.70 9.12 9.46
CA PRO A 275 -7.11 8.85 9.63
C PRO A 275 -7.79 9.68 10.73
N LEU A 276 -7.03 10.14 11.74
CA LEU A 276 -7.56 11.02 12.78
C LEU A 276 -8.03 12.34 12.19
N LEU A 277 -7.25 12.92 11.28
CA LEU A 277 -7.61 14.15 10.58
C LEU A 277 -8.82 13.92 9.67
N SER A 278 -8.87 12.83 8.92
CA SER A 278 -10.01 12.52 8.06
C SER A 278 -11.28 12.26 8.85
N GLY A 279 -11.20 11.52 9.97
CA GLY A 279 -12.33 11.30 10.85
C GLY A 279 -12.91 12.62 11.36
N TRP A 280 -12.05 13.53 11.81
CA TRP A 280 -12.47 14.86 12.23
C TRP A 280 -13.10 15.66 11.08
N LEU A 281 -12.51 15.66 9.89
CA LEU A 281 -13.06 16.38 8.73
C LEU A 281 -14.46 15.87 8.35
N PHE A 282 -14.72 14.57 8.44
CA PHE A 282 -16.05 14.02 8.16
C PHE A 282 -17.10 14.39 9.21
N THR A 283 -16.72 14.76 10.44
CA THR A 283 -17.67 15.29 11.42
C THR A 283 -18.09 16.74 11.13
N VAL A 284 -17.24 17.48 10.41
CA VAL A 284 -17.47 18.91 10.10
C VAL A 284 -18.18 19.09 8.75
N THR A 285 -17.93 18.22 7.76
CA THR A 285 -18.46 18.39 6.41
C THR A 285 -18.54 17.06 5.65
N LEU A 286 -19.59 16.90 4.87
CA LEU A 286 -19.76 15.77 3.95
C LEU A 286 -19.00 15.95 2.62
N PHE A 287 -18.39 17.10 2.40
CA PHE A 287 -17.57 17.34 1.23
C PHE A 287 -16.26 16.53 1.35
N GLY A 288 -15.81 15.97 0.25
CA GLY A 288 -14.64 15.07 0.19
C GLY A 288 -13.28 15.76 0.46
N TRP A 289 -13.16 16.63 1.45
CA TRP A 289 -11.89 17.29 1.81
C TRP A 289 -10.73 16.33 2.03
N PRO A 290 -10.92 15.17 2.68
CA PRO A 290 -9.83 14.19 2.79
C PRO A 290 -9.27 13.74 1.44
N LEU A 291 -10.11 13.60 0.40
CA LEU A 291 -9.68 13.23 -0.94
C LEU A 291 -8.86 14.37 -1.60
N VAL A 292 -9.32 15.62 -1.41
CA VAL A 292 -8.62 16.79 -1.97
C VAL A 292 -7.25 16.97 -1.31
N ILE A 293 -7.20 16.93 0.03
CA ILE A 293 -5.94 17.09 0.77
C ILE A 293 -4.99 15.93 0.46
N ALA A 294 -5.50 14.69 0.42
CA ALA A 294 -4.71 13.52 0.05
C ALA A 294 -4.09 13.67 -1.35
N GLY A 295 -4.90 14.00 -2.34
CA GLY A 295 -4.43 14.19 -3.71
C GLY A 295 -3.41 15.33 -3.83
N ALA A 296 -3.63 16.45 -3.14
CA ALA A 296 -2.70 17.57 -3.13
C ALA A 296 -1.34 17.21 -2.49
N LEU A 297 -1.35 16.55 -1.31
CA LEU A 297 -0.12 16.12 -0.64
C LEU A 297 0.67 15.11 -1.49
N LYS A 298 -0.03 14.16 -2.11
CA LYS A 298 0.58 13.18 -3.01
C LYS A 298 1.13 13.83 -4.29
N ALA A 299 0.46 14.83 -4.85
CA ALA A 299 0.98 15.60 -5.98
C ALA A 299 2.24 16.41 -5.58
N ILE A 300 2.26 17.00 -4.38
CA ILE A 300 3.48 17.65 -3.83
C ILE A 300 4.61 16.64 -3.69
N TYR A 301 4.33 15.45 -3.17
CA TYR A 301 5.30 14.36 -3.09
C TYR A 301 5.87 14.03 -4.48
N ASP A 302 5.02 13.83 -5.48
CA ASP A 302 5.43 13.48 -6.85
C ASP A 302 6.36 14.54 -7.46
N LEU A 303 5.99 15.81 -7.34
CA LEU A 303 6.79 16.93 -7.85
C LEU A 303 8.13 17.06 -7.10
N ALA A 304 8.11 16.91 -5.78
CA ALA A 304 9.32 16.94 -4.96
C ALA A 304 10.26 15.76 -5.26
N LEU A 305 9.69 14.56 -5.48
CA LEU A 305 10.45 13.38 -5.88
C LEU A 305 11.13 13.60 -7.24
N LEU A 306 10.40 14.11 -8.22
CA LEU A 306 10.93 14.44 -9.53
C LEU A 306 12.07 15.47 -9.44
N TRP A 307 11.86 16.54 -8.70
CA TRP A 307 12.85 17.61 -8.55
C TRP A 307 14.13 17.12 -7.87
N GLN A 308 14.01 16.31 -6.80
CA GLN A 308 15.14 15.93 -5.97
C GLN A 308 15.89 14.70 -6.49
N PHE A 309 15.19 13.75 -7.12
CA PHE A 309 15.74 12.44 -7.44
C PHE A 309 15.83 12.10 -8.93
N SER A 310 15.31 12.93 -9.85
CA SER A 310 15.35 12.66 -11.30
C SER A 310 16.77 12.48 -11.86
N LYS A 311 17.77 13.08 -11.22
CA LYS A 311 19.18 12.97 -11.61
C LYS A 311 19.91 11.79 -10.96
N VAL A 312 19.32 11.13 -9.97
CA VAL A 312 19.90 9.98 -9.26
C VAL A 312 19.48 8.70 -9.97
N LYS A 313 20.23 8.33 -11.01
CA LYS A 313 19.94 7.13 -11.81
C LYS A 313 20.43 5.86 -11.10
N PRO A 314 19.61 4.80 -11.02
CA PRO A 314 20.04 3.51 -10.52
C PRO A 314 20.99 2.80 -11.49
N PRO A 315 21.78 1.80 -11.03
CA PRO A 315 22.79 1.12 -11.85
C PRO A 315 22.25 0.50 -13.14
N GLU A 316 21.01 0.00 -13.13
CA GLU A 316 20.35 -0.59 -14.29
C GLU A 316 20.07 0.44 -15.41
N GLU A 317 19.80 1.69 -15.06
CA GLU A 317 19.57 2.77 -16.04
C GLU A 317 20.88 3.30 -16.63
N LEU A 318 21.97 3.30 -15.83
CA LEU A 318 23.30 3.73 -16.31
C LEU A 318 23.88 2.76 -17.34
N LYS A 319 23.63 1.44 -17.20
CA LYS A 319 24.11 0.41 -18.14
C LYS A 319 23.33 0.42 -19.47
N GLY A 320 22.07 0.82 -19.47
CA GLY A 320 21.25 0.95 -20.68
C GLY A 320 21.70 2.10 -21.61
N ASP A 321 22.21 3.17 -21.03
CA ASP A 321 22.71 4.36 -21.77
C ASP A 321 24.03 4.08 -22.51
N GLN A 322 24.81 3.09 -22.07
CA GLN A 322 26.09 2.67 -22.68
C GLN A 322 25.95 1.64 -23.81
N SER A 323 24.82 0.92 -23.88
CA SER A 323 24.57 -0.11 -24.93
C SER A 323 23.79 0.42 -26.13
N GLY A 324 23.39 1.69 -26.11
CA GLY A 324 22.66 2.38 -27.19
C GLY A 324 23.49 3.43 -27.94
N ARG A 325 24.82 3.47 -27.69
CA ARG A 325 25.79 4.29 -28.47
C ARG A 325 26.65 3.45 -29.38
#